data_49f55d7862ef61cca18903315dd17231
#
_entry.id   49f55d7862ef61cca18903315dd17231
#
_cell.length_a   1.000
_cell.length_b   1.000
_cell.length_c   1.000
_cell.angle_alpha   90.00
_cell.angle_beta   90.00
_cell.angle_gamma   90.00
#
_symmetry.space_group_name_H-M   'P 1'
#
loop_
_entity.id
_entity.type
_entity.pdbx_description
1 polymer ?
#
loop_
_entity_poly.entity_id
_entity_poly.type
_entity_poly.pdbx_seq_one_letter_code
_entity_poly.pdbx_strand_id
1 'polypeptide(L)'
;MPFQLDPTFAQDPAKHFDTLQIHAGLTPDPTTGAAALPIYASAAFQFDSAEDGAAKFALAKPGNVYGRLANTTTDSVAARVAAIEGGTGA
;
A
#
# COMPACT_ATOMS: atom_id res chain seq x y z
N MET A 1 4.24 3.31 -11.15
CA MET A 1 3.93 3.79 -9.82
C MET A 1 3.40 2.65 -8.98
N PRO A 2 3.91 2.46 -7.84
CA PRO A 2 3.44 1.42 -6.97
C PRO A 2 2.02 1.67 -6.48
N PHE A 3 1.52 0.73 -5.75
CA PHE A 3 0.23 0.76 -5.09
C PHE A 3 0.03 2.05 -4.29
N GLN A 4 -1.15 2.62 -4.39
CA GLN A 4 -1.53 3.81 -3.62
C GLN A 4 -2.71 3.47 -2.74
N LEU A 5 -2.60 3.89 -1.48
CA LEU A 5 -3.71 3.84 -0.55
C LEU A 5 -4.61 5.05 -0.75
N ASP A 6 -5.91 4.84 -0.70
CA ASP A 6 -6.87 5.93 -0.65
C ASP A 6 -7.12 6.27 0.83
N PRO A 7 -6.56 7.37 1.35
CA PRO A 7 -6.72 7.69 2.77
C PRO A 7 -8.14 8.11 3.13
N THR A 8 -8.96 8.45 2.14
CA THR A 8 -10.34 8.88 2.40
C THR A 8 -11.32 7.72 2.45
N PHE A 9 -10.93 6.54 1.95
CA PHE A 9 -11.83 5.39 1.84
C PHE A 9 -12.42 4.99 3.21
N ALA A 10 -11.57 4.88 4.21
CA ALA A 10 -11.99 4.46 5.55
C ALA A 10 -12.77 5.54 6.30
N GLN A 11 -12.65 6.80 5.88
CA GLN A 11 -13.31 7.93 6.51
C GLN A 11 -14.62 8.34 5.83
N ASP A 12 -14.92 7.72 4.70
CA ASP A 12 -16.15 7.99 3.97
C ASP A 12 -17.34 7.39 4.75
N PRO A 13 -18.29 8.22 5.23
CA PRO A 13 -19.42 7.73 6.01
C PRO A 13 -20.36 6.82 5.22
N ALA A 14 -20.25 6.81 3.88
CA ALA A 14 -21.00 5.89 3.03
C ALA A 14 -20.41 4.48 3.01
N LYS A 15 -19.19 4.29 3.55
CA LYS A 15 -18.51 2.98 3.57
C LYS A 15 -18.82 2.27 4.88
N HIS A 16 -19.51 1.15 4.79
CA HIS A 16 -19.82 0.30 5.93
C HIS A 16 -18.68 -0.65 6.24
N PHE A 17 -18.67 -1.22 7.42
CA PHE A 17 -17.65 -2.16 7.89
C PHE A 17 -17.44 -3.33 6.91
N ASP A 18 -18.52 -3.91 6.40
CA ASP A 18 -18.42 -5.02 5.45
C ASP A 18 -17.71 -4.61 4.16
N THR A 19 -17.96 -3.39 3.69
CA THR A 19 -17.27 -2.84 2.52
C THR A 19 -15.79 -2.63 2.81
N LEU A 20 -15.45 -2.12 4.00
CA LEU A 20 -14.07 -1.90 4.40
C LEU A 20 -13.27 -3.21 4.48
N GLN A 21 -13.88 -4.30 4.92
CA GLN A 21 -13.21 -5.60 5.00
C GLN A 21 -12.73 -6.10 3.64
N ILE A 22 -13.38 -5.70 2.56
CA ILE A 22 -13.09 -6.20 1.21
C ILE A 22 -12.25 -5.18 0.42
N HIS A 23 -12.54 -3.90 0.56
CA HIS A 23 -12.01 -2.87 -0.33
C HIS A 23 -11.03 -1.89 0.31
N ALA A 24 -10.99 -1.78 1.62
CA ALA A 24 -10.10 -0.81 2.27
C ALA A 24 -8.63 -1.14 1.99
N GLY A 25 -7.85 -0.12 1.73
CA GLY A 25 -6.43 -0.25 1.43
C GLY A 25 -6.14 -0.81 0.04
N LEU A 26 -7.12 -0.83 -0.85
CA LEU A 26 -6.98 -1.43 -2.17
C LEU A 26 -7.49 -0.49 -3.25
N THR A 27 -6.69 -0.33 -4.30
CA THR A 27 -7.10 0.28 -5.56
C THR A 27 -6.74 -0.70 -6.68
N PRO A 28 -7.46 -0.70 -7.82
CA PRO A 28 -7.06 -1.54 -8.94
C PRO A 28 -5.61 -1.26 -9.35
N ASP A 29 -4.88 -2.31 -9.73
CA ASP A 29 -3.48 -2.15 -10.15
C ASP A 29 -3.41 -1.24 -11.38
N PRO A 30 -2.65 -0.14 -11.33
CA PRO A 30 -2.58 0.80 -12.44
C PRO A 30 -1.93 0.20 -13.70
N THR A 31 -1.14 -0.85 -13.57
CA THR A 31 -0.47 -1.49 -14.70
C THR A 31 -1.34 -2.54 -15.37
N THR A 32 -1.99 -3.40 -14.59
CA THR A 32 -2.74 -4.55 -15.11
C THR A 32 -4.25 -4.40 -15.00
N GLY A 33 -4.72 -3.47 -14.18
CA GLY A 33 -6.14 -3.31 -13.89
C GLY A 33 -6.69 -4.37 -12.94
N ALA A 34 -5.82 -5.16 -12.32
CA ALA A 34 -6.27 -6.19 -11.38
C ALA A 34 -7.09 -5.58 -10.25
N ALA A 35 -8.29 -6.10 -10.03
CA ALA A 35 -9.19 -5.61 -8.99
C ALA A 35 -8.75 -6.08 -7.60
N ALA A 36 -8.18 -7.28 -7.50
CA ALA A 36 -7.57 -7.78 -6.27
C ALA A 36 -6.09 -7.42 -6.25
N LEU A 37 -5.54 -7.18 -5.05
CA LEU A 37 -4.14 -6.85 -4.90
C LEU A 37 -3.26 -8.03 -5.37
N PRO A 38 -2.32 -7.80 -6.29
CA PRO A 38 -1.31 -8.81 -6.62
C PRO A 38 -0.45 -9.16 -5.40
N ILE A 39 -0.01 -10.41 -5.32
CA ILE A 39 0.89 -10.85 -4.25
C ILE A 39 2.32 -10.57 -4.67
N TYR A 40 3.00 -9.70 -3.95
CA TYR A 40 4.40 -9.34 -4.22
C TYR A 40 5.32 -10.23 -3.40
N ALA A 41 5.63 -11.41 -3.90
CA ALA A 41 6.52 -12.37 -3.25
C ALA A 41 7.98 -12.01 -3.52
N SER A 42 8.36 -10.77 -3.20
CA SER A 42 9.70 -10.25 -3.42
C SER A 42 10.22 -9.55 -2.16
N ALA A 43 11.47 -9.85 -1.81
CA ALA A 43 12.13 -9.19 -0.69
C ALA A 43 12.94 -7.97 -1.15
N ALA A 44 13.42 -7.96 -2.39
CA ALA A 44 14.27 -6.90 -2.92
C ALA A 44 13.58 -6.18 -4.07
N PHE A 45 13.79 -4.89 -4.15
CA PHE A 45 13.20 -4.03 -5.17
C PHE A 45 14.28 -3.25 -5.89
N GLN A 46 14.11 -3.07 -7.19
CA GLN A 46 15.04 -2.29 -8.00
C GLN A 46 14.77 -0.80 -7.84
N PHE A 47 15.82 -0.02 -8.00
CA PHE A 47 15.75 1.43 -8.06
C PHE A 47 15.98 1.90 -9.50
N ASP A 48 15.36 3.02 -9.85
CA ASP A 48 15.54 3.60 -11.19
C ASP A 48 16.96 4.17 -11.37
N SER A 49 17.58 4.59 -10.28
CA SER A 49 18.93 5.15 -10.26
C SER A 49 19.53 5.05 -8.86
N ALA A 50 20.83 5.33 -8.72
CA ALA A 50 21.47 5.43 -7.41
C ALA A 50 20.87 6.58 -6.57
N GLU A 51 20.49 7.67 -7.21
CA GLU A 51 19.83 8.80 -6.54
C GLU A 51 18.44 8.41 -6.04
N ASP A 52 17.68 7.68 -6.84
CA ASP A 52 16.36 7.17 -6.44
C ASP A 52 16.49 6.25 -5.22
N GLY A 53 17.44 5.33 -5.23
CA GLY A 53 17.72 4.45 -4.09
C GLY A 53 18.11 5.23 -2.84
N ALA A 54 19.00 6.19 -2.98
CA ALA A 54 19.42 7.04 -1.85
C ALA A 54 18.24 7.80 -1.25
N ALA A 55 17.37 8.36 -2.08
CA ALA A 55 16.18 9.08 -1.61
C ALA A 55 15.22 8.16 -0.85
N LYS A 56 15.01 6.93 -1.32
CA LYS A 56 14.15 5.95 -0.64
C LYS A 56 14.72 5.52 0.69
N PHE A 57 16.04 5.27 0.78
CA PHE A 57 16.71 4.93 2.03
C PHE A 57 16.67 6.08 3.04
N ALA A 58 16.77 7.32 2.56
CA ALA A 58 16.69 8.51 3.41
C ALA A 58 15.24 8.89 3.77
N LEU A 59 14.25 8.14 3.30
CA LEU A 59 12.82 8.43 3.48
C LEU A 59 12.39 9.76 2.88
N ALA A 60 13.18 10.30 1.95
CA ALA A 60 12.83 11.52 1.23
C ALA A 60 11.85 11.25 0.08
N LYS A 61 11.74 10.00 -0.35
CA LYS A 61 10.86 9.54 -1.42
C LYS A 61 10.18 8.23 -1.01
N PRO A 62 8.86 8.10 -1.19
CA PRO A 62 8.19 6.85 -0.91
C PRO A 62 8.58 5.76 -1.91
N GLY A 63 8.60 4.53 -1.48
CA GLY A 63 8.86 3.39 -2.34
C GLY A 63 9.34 2.18 -1.56
N ASN A 64 9.32 1.03 -2.23
CA ASN A 64 9.76 -0.22 -1.65
C ASN A 64 11.28 -0.35 -1.79
N VAL A 65 11.93 -0.76 -0.72
CA VAL A 65 13.38 -0.97 -0.66
C VAL A 65 13.67 -2.43 -0.37
N TYR A 66 13.10 -2.96 0.69
CA TYR A 66 13.29 -4.32 1.16
C TYR A 66 12.02 -4.80 1.83
N GLY A 67 11.63 -6.05 1.59
CA GLY A 67 10.34 -6.58 2.03
C GLY A 67 10.08 -6.54 3.52
N ARG A 68 11.14 -6.54 4.34
CA ARG A 68 10.99 -6.41 5.79
C ARG A 68 10.62 -4.98 6.19
N LEU A 69 11.07 -3.99 5.45
CA LEU A 69 10.78 -2.59 5.71
C LEU A 69 9.44 -2.18 5.14
N ALA A 70 9.20 -2.55 3.90
CA ALA A 70 7.95 -2.23 3.21
C ALA A 70 7.74 -3.18 2.03
N ASN A 71 6.51 -3.60 1.84
CA ASN A 71 6.08 -4.39 0.70
C ASN A 71 4.61 -4.06 0.45
N THR A 72 4.24 -3.83 -0.80
CA THR A 72 2.88 -3.43 -1.16
C THR A 72 1.81 -4.39 -0.61
N THR A 73 2.08 -5.68 -0.62
CA THR A 73 1.13 -6.67 -0.08
C THR A 73 0.92 -6.50 1.42
N THR A 74 2.00 -6.38 2.19
CA THR A 74 1.91 -6.22 3.65
C THR A 74 1.38 -4.84 4.02
N ASP A 75 1.71 -3.81 3.26
CA ASP A 75 1.20 -2.46 3.46
C ASP A 75 -0.31 -2.40 3.25
N SER A 76 -0.83 -3.16 2.30
CA SER A 76 -2.27 -3.26 2.07
C SER A 76 -2.99 -3.91 3.25
N VAL A 77 -2.40 -4.94 3.85
CA VAL A 77 -2.96 -5.56 5.08
C VAL A 77 -3.00 -4.55 6.21
N ALA A 78 -1.90 -3.84 6.42
CA ALA A 78 -1.81 -2.81 7.46
C ALA A 78 -2.88 -1.72 7.27
N ALA A 79 -3.04 -1.25 6.04
CA ALA A 79 -4.03 -0.22 5.72
C ALA A 79 -5.46 -0.71 5.96
N ARG A 80 -5.76 -1.94 5.61
CA ARG A 80 -7.10 -2.51 5.82
C ARG A 80 -7.40 -2.67 7.31
N VAL A 81 -6.46 -3.17 8.09
CA VAL A 81 -6.62 -3.30 9.54
C VAL A 81 -6.83 -1.93 10.18
N ALA A 82 -6.04 -0.94 9.79
CA ALA A 82 -6.21 0.43 10.30
C ALA A 82 -7.61 0.96 9.98
N ALA A 83 -8.12 0.72 8.77
CA ALA A 83 -9.43 1.19 8.35
C ALA A 83 -10.56 0.57 9.16
N ILE A 84 -10.55 -0.75 9.35
CA ILE A 84 -11.65 -1.44 10.07
C ILE A 84 -11.59 -1.21 11.58
N GLU A 85 -10.42 -0.91 12.13
CA GLU A 85 -10.26 -0.58 13.55
C GLU A 85 -10.42 0.92 13.84
N GLY A 86 -10.53 1.76 12.83
CA GLY A 86 -10.62 3.21 13.00
C GLY A 86 -9.31 3.85 13.43
N GLY A 87 -8.17 3.19 13.18
CA GLY A 87 -6.86 3.69 13.52
C GLY A 87 -6.27 4.61 12.46
N THR A 88 -5.15 5.26 12.80
CA THR A 88 -4.40 6.11 11.87
C THR A 88 -3.33 5.33 11.10
N GLY A 89 -3.03 4.12 11.52
CA GLY A 89 -2.05 3.25 10.89
C GLY A 89 -1.98 1.90 11.60
N ALA A 90 -1.26 1.01 10.97
CA ALA A 90 -1.00 -0.32 11.53
C ALA A 90 0.34 -0.85 11.03
#